data_afe3291c49360cd74264793ade6c1dad
#
_entry.id   afe3291c49360cd74264793ade6c1dad
#
_cell.length_a   1.000
_cell.length_b   1.000
_cell.length_c   1.000
_cell.angle_alpha   90.00
_cell.angle_beta   90.00
_cell.angle_gamma   90.00
#
_symmetry.space_group_name_H-M   'P 1'
#
loop_
_entity.id
_entity.type
_entity.pdbx_description
1 polymer ?
#
loop_
_entity_poly.entity_id
_entity_poly.type
_entity_poly.pdbx_seq_one_letter_code
_entity_poly.pdbx_strand_id
1 'polypeptide(L)'
;MRHDVVVLGAGLAGLTAARGLARAGTDVVVLEARGRPGGRVEQTQLADGRLVQLGGEVVAPFHTAYTKLVEELGLTLVPAFPSLPGEETFVLADRERMVGEGFPFFDDEDRRSYEAVERAFRELAQSVDPDDPWSHARARELDSLSVSGWLRAQGATRGVVRARELVAGALAAESNERTSLLSDLRKEAAAGAHGFYDYDVWECERVVEGSATVALTVAAELGHRIRYATPVTEVRVGSGGCTVITATGERFESEAVVCALPVGPLRQVRVEGVSAERLASLRRQKNAVVAKAVFVWADSFWERNGQNGDVYFETGLIGGTWTQREGIMSTLVPPERFGPFLSTPEEELEQILTEQMAGAFGEQARGLEAFYVRRWGADPWTRGYITSWRPGDVMAVGPLHGTHEPPFYVCGSDQWVCGYMEGAVRTGSGAAEAACR
;
A
#
# COMPACT_ATOMS: atom_id res chain seq x y z
N MET A 1 -12.21 -28.00 -15.56
CA MET A 1 -12.03 -28.58 -14.21
C MET A 1 -13.08 -27.97 -13.33
N ARG A 2 -13.65 -28.75 -12.40
CA ARG A 2 -14.68 -28.27 -11.46
C ARG A 2 -14.11 -28.28 -10.05
N HIS A 3 -14.36 -27.20 -9.31
CA HIS A 3 -13.99 -26.98 -7.93
C HIS A 3 -15.18 -26.37 -7.17
N ASP A 4 -15.16 -26.37 -5.84
CA ASP A 4 -16.17 -25.64 -5.07
C ASP A 4 -15.93 -24.15 -5.22
N VAL A 5 -14.68 -23.68 -5.07
CA VAL A 5 -14.30 -22.27 -5.17
C VAL A 5 -13.07 -22.06 -6.01
N VAL A 6 -13.12 -21.08 -6.91
CA VAL A 6 -11.93 -20.54 -7.62
C VAL A 6 -11.53 -19.22 -7.02
N VAL A 7 -10.28 -19.10 -6.58
CA VAL A 7 -9.67 -17.85 -6.06
C VAL A 7 -8.80 -17.23 -7.14
N LEU A 8 -8.99 -15.94 -7.43
CA LEU A 8 -8.24 -15.19 -8.45
C LEU A 8 -7.14 -14.38 -7.77
N GLY A 9 -5.88 -14.79 -8.00
CA GLY A 9 -4.68 -14.17 -7.47
C GLY A 9 -4.15 -14.81 -6.19
N ALA A 10 -2.83 -15.07 -6.15
CA ALA A 10 -2.09 -15.59 -4.99
C ALA A 10 -1.32 -14.47 -4.23
N GLY A 11 -1.91 -13.27 -4.14
CA GLY A 11 -1.49 -12.25 -3.16
C GLY A 11 -1.94 -12.64 -1.75
N LEU A 12 -1.52 -11.91 -0.72
CA LEU A 12 -1.88 -12.21 0.68
C LEU A 12 -3.40 -12.42 0.87
N ALA A 13 -4.24 -11.64 0.21
CA ALA A 13 -5.69 -11.76 0.32
C ALA A 13 -6.21 -13.10 -0.23
N GLY A 14 -5.82 -13.45 -1.45
CA GLY A 14 -6.23 -14.71 -2.09
C GLY A 14 -5.66 -15.93 -1.38
N LEU A 15 -4.40 -15.85 -0.93
CA LEU A 15 -3.77 -16.91 -0.13
C LEU A 15 -4.50 -17.12 1.19
N THR A 16 -4.84 -16.03 1.90
CA THR A 16 -5.59 -16.09 3.16
C THR A 16 -7.00 -16.67 2.94
N ALA A 17 -7.69 -16.23 1.89
CA ALA A 17 -9.00 -16.78 1.55
C ALA A 17 -8.91 -18.27 1.21
N ALA A 18 -7.99 -18.68 0.36
CA ALA A 18 -7.81 -20.07 -0.02
C ALA A 18 -7.41 -20.96 1.17
N ARG A 19 -6.57 -20.45 2.09
CA ARG A 19 -6.20 -21.15 3.34
C ARG A 19 -7.43 -21.39 4.22
N GLY A 20 -8.26 -20.35 4.40
CA GLY A 20 -9.51 -20.45 5.17
C GLY A 20 -10.47 -21.48 4.58
N LEU A 21 -10.72 -21.42 3.27
CA LEU A 21 -11.56 -22.36 2.54
C LEU A 21 -11.03 -23.79 2.63
N ALA A 22 -9.74 -24.00 2.37
CA ALA A 22 -9.12 -25.33 2.44
C ALA A 22 -9.20 -25.95 3.85
N ARG A 23 -9.01 -25.14 4.91
CA ARG A 23 -9.16 -25.57 6.31
C ARG A 23 -10.63 -25.93 6.67
N ALA A 24 -11.59 -25.32 5.99
CA ALA A 24 -13.00 -25.67 6.10
C ALA A 24 -13.38 -26.93 5.28
N GLY A 25 -12.44 -27.54 4.56
CA GLY A 25 -12.66 -28.73 3.74
C GLY A 25 -13.17 -28.47 2.32
N THR A 26 -13.21 -27.20 1.87
CA THR A 26 -13.63 -26.79 0.53
C THR A 26 -12.58 -27.18 -0.52
N ASP A 27 -13.00 -27.70 -1.66
CA ASP A 27 -12.13 -27.91 -2.83
C ASP A 27 -11.88 -26.58 -3.52
N VAL A 28 -10.69 -26.02 -3.26
CA VAL A 28 -10.28 -24.70 -3.73
C VAL A 28 -9.09 -24.77 -4.67
N VAL A 29 -9.14 -23.98 -5.76
CA VAL A 29 -8.00 -23.70 -6.63
C VAL A 29 -7.73 -22.22 -6.70
N VAL A 30 -6.44 -21.84 -6.64
CA VAL A 30 -5.96 -20.46 -6.79
C VAL A 30 -5.30 -20.27 -8.15
N LEU A 31 -5.71 -19.26 -8.91
CA LEU A 31 -5.15 -18.93 -10.22
C LEU A 31 -4.29 -17.68 -10.10
N GLU A 32 -2.98 -17.82 -10.25
CA GLU A 32 -2.01 -16.74 -10.15
C GLU A 32 -1.37 -16.44 -11.50
N ALA A 33 -1.36 -15.17 -11.89
CA ALA A 33 -0.82 -14.74 -13.17
C ALA A 33 0.72 -14.81 -13.26
N ARG A 34 1.41 -14.63 -12.13
CA ARG A 34 2.88 -14.73 -12.02
C ARG A 34 3.34 -16.16 -11.78
N GLY A 35 4.64 -16.36 -11.91
CA GLY A 35 5.32 -17.59 -11.47
C GLY A 35 5.63 -17.62 -9.97
N ARG A 36 5.11 -16.69 -9.17
CA ARG A 36 5.35 -16.57 -7.72
C ARG A 36 4.10 -16.11 -6.96
N PRO A 37 3.95 -16.48 -5.69
CA PRO A 37 2.92 -15.91 -4.82
C PRO A 37 3.33 -14.53 -4.27
N GLY A 38 2.49 -13.94 -3.41
CA GLY A 38 2.75 -12.75 -2.60
C GLY A 38 2.19 -11.46 -3.18
N GLY A 39 1.97 -11.38 -4.51
CA GLY A 39 1.44 -10.16 -5.12
C GLY A 39 2.35 -8.95 -4.88
N ARG A 40 1.89 -7.98 -4.05
CA ARG A 40 2.60 -6.74 -3.69
C ARG A 40 3.62 -6.89 -2.55
N VAL A 41 3.81 -8.06 -1.96
CA VAL A 41 4.96 -8.39 -1.12
C VAL A 41 5.97 -9.16 -1.96
N GLU A 42 7.23 -8.76 -1.88
CA GLU A 42 8.35 -9.34 -2.62
C GLU A 42 9.64 -9.04 -1.88
N GLN A 43 10.56 -9.98 -1.85
CA GLN A 43 11.86 -9.83 -1.23
C GLN A 43 12.92 -10.61 -1.99
N THR A 44 14.18 -10.25 -1.78
CA THR A 44 15.34 -11.00 -2.23
C THR A 44 16.38 -11.05 -1.11
N GLN A 45 17.31 -11.96 -1.20
CA GLN A 45 18.41 -12.10 -0.23
C GLN A 45 19.74 -11.80 -0.92
N LEU A 46 20.57 -11.02 -0.27
CA LEU A 46 21.94 -10.75 -0.69
C LEU A 46 22.85 -11.96 -0.43
N ALA A 47 24.01 -11.97 -1.06
CA ALA A 47 24.98 -13.06 -0.88
C ALA A 47 25.50 -13.18 0.57
N ASP A 48 25.50 -12.08 1.34
CA ASP A 48 25.87 -12.02 2.74
C ASP A 48 24.74 -12.40 3.71
N GLY A 49 23.55 -12.70 3.20
CA GLY A 49 22.38 -13.10 3.97
C GLY A 49 21.43 -11.96 4.34
N ARG A 50 21.80 -10.67 4.11
CA ARG A 50 20.89 -9.54 4.35
C ARG A 50 19.66 -9.66 3.47
N LEU A 51 18.49 -9.28 4.02
CA LEU A 51 17.21 -9.36 3.35
C LEU A 51 16.81 -8.01 2.78
N VAL A 52 16.49 -7.97 1.49
CA VAL A 52 15.99 -6.77 0.78
C VAL A 52 14.52 -6.91 0.50
N GLN A 53 13.69 -6.06 1.08
CA GLN A 53 12.25 -6.03 0.85
C GLN A 53 11.91 -5.07 -0.29
N LEU A 54 11.33 -5.62 -1.36
CA LEU A 54 11.01 -4.91 -2.61
C LEU A 54 9.54 -4.50 -2.70
N GLY A 55 8.71 -4.96 -1.77
CA GLY A 55 7.28 -4.69 -1.68
C GLY A 55 6.88 -4.06 -0.35
N GLY A 56 5.65 -4.36 0.11
CA GLY A 56 5.16 -3.94 1.43
C GLY A 56 5.97 -4.59 2.55
N GLU A 57 6.26 -3.84 3.62
CA GLU A 57 7.17 -4.29 4.67
C GLU A 57 6.76 -3.86 6.09
N VAL A 58 6.05 -2.77 6.24
CA VAL A 58 5.74 -2.18 7.55
C VAL A 58 4.39 -2.61 8.09
N VAL A 59 4.29 -2.70 9.41
CA VAL A 59 3.12 -3.16 10.16
C VAL A 59 2.81 -2.15 11.25
N ALA A 60 1.51 -1.91 11.50
CA ALA A 60 1.03 -1.05 12.57
C ALA A 60 0.41 -1.86 13.71
N PRO A 61 0.32 -1.31 14.94
CA PRO A 61 -0.28 -1.99 16.09
C PRO A 61 -1.75 -2.39 15.86
N PHE A 62 -2.50 -1.62 15.06
CA PHE A 62 -3.89 -1.92 14.74
C PHE A 62 -4.06 -2.93 13.59
N HIS A 63 -2.96 -3.45 13.01
CA HIS A 63 -2.96 -4.50 11.99
C HIS A 63 -3.18 -5.89 12.59
N THR A 64 -4.27 -6.07 13.31
CA THR A 64 -4.53 -7.23 14.15
C THR A 64 -4.71 -8.55 13.40
N ALA A 65 -5.28 -8.52 12.20
CA ALA A 65 -5.45 -9.73 11.39
C ALA A 65 -4.11 -10.20 10.79
N TYR A 66 -3.28 -9.27 10.32
CA TYR A 66 -1.95 -9.59 9.80
C TYR A 66 -1.02 -10.08 10.90
N THR A 67 -0.98 -9.39 12.04
CA THR A 67 -0.18 -9.79 13.21
C THR A 67 -0.53 -11.20 13.67
N LYS A 68 -1.83 -11.49 13.81
CA LYS A 68 -2.30 -12.83 14.15
C LYS A 68 -1.85 -13.88 13.13
N LEU A 69 -1.89 -13.57 11.84
CA LEU A 69 -1.39 -14.50 10.81
C LEU A 69 0.12 -14.73 10.94
N VAL A 70 0.92 -13.68 11.19
CA VAL A 70 2.37 -13.78 11.44
C VAL A 70 2.66 -14.71 12.61
N GLU A 71 1.95 -14.53 13.72
CA GLU A 71 2.06 -15.38 14.92
C GLU A 71 1.67 -16.83 14.64
N GLU A 72 0.54 -17.08 13.95
CA GLU A 72 0.09 -18.42 13.55
C GLU A 72 1.08 -19.17 12.67
N LEU A 73 1.89 -18.45 11.90
CA LEU A 73 2.93 -18.99 11.02
C LEU A 73 4.28 -19.16 11.75
N GLY A 74 4.37 -18.76 13.03
CA GLY A 74 5.60 -18.82 13.82
C GLY A 74 6.67 -17.82 13.37
N LEU A 75 6.27 -16.72 12.72
CA LEU A 75 7.15 -15.65 12.28
C LEU A 75 7.23 -14.54 13.34
N THR A 76 8.27 -13.68 13.25
CA THR A 76 8.61 -12.74 14.31
C THR A 76 8.43 -11.30 13.88
N LEU A 77 7.68 -10.52 14.67
CA LEU A 77 7.59 -9.05 14.55
C LEU A 77 8.68 -8.40 15.40
N VAL A 78 9.28 -7.34 14.86
CA VAL A 78 10.27 -6.49 15.55
C VAL A 78 10.00 -5.03 15.22
N PRO A 79 10.47 -4.09 16.07
CA PRO A 79 10.37 -2.66 15.77
C PRO A 79 10.97 -2.31 14.41
N ALA A 80 10.24 -1.48 13.65
CA ALA A 80 10.67 -0.92 12.37
C ALA A 80 11.49 0.37 12.58
N PHE A 81 11.68 1.14 11.53
CA PHE A 81 12.52 2.33 11.49
C PHE A 81 12.14 3.50 12.44
N PRO A 82 10.86 3.75 12.83
CA PRO A 82 10.53 4.92 13.65
C PRO A 82 11.25 4.98 15.00
N SER A 83 11.66 3.82 15.51
CA SER A 83 12.39 3.74 16.79
C SER A 83 13.91 3.88 16.67
N LEU A 84 14.43 4.24 15.50
CA LEU A 84 15.86 4.42 15.30
C LEU A 84 16.30 5.80 15.81
N PRO A 85 17.48 5.87 16.51
CA PRO A 85 18.02 7.13 16.95
C PRO A 85 18.51 7.98 15.78
N GLY A 86 18.46 9.29 15.94
CA GLY A 86 18.92 10.27 14.97
C GLY A 86 17.84 11.21 14.48
N GLU A 87 18.24 12.15 13.67
CA GLU A 87 17.39 13.22 13.16
C GLU A 87 16.98 12.96 11.71
N GLU A 88 15.81 13.47 11.34
CA GLU A 88 15.30 13.45 9.97
C GLU A 88 16.04 14.44 9.07
N THR A 89 16.05 14.19 7.78
CA THR A 89 16.70 15.06 6.79
C THR A 89 15.66 15.62 5.81
N PHE A 90 15.75 16.92 5.53
CA PHE A 90 14.91 17.64 4.58
C PHE A 90 15.75 18.22 3.45
N VAL A 91 15.44 17.87 2.21
CA VAL A 91 16.07 18.41 1.01
C VAL A 91 15.04 19.28 0.28
N LEU A 92 15.10 20.57 0.51
CA LEU A 92 14.12 21.54 0.06
C LEU A 92 14.59 22.27 -1.21
N ALA A 93 13.64 22.73 -2.03
CA ALA A 93 13.93 23.39 -3.32
C ALA A 93 14.59 24.76 -3.19
N ASP A 94 14.31 25.48 -2.10
CA ASP A 94 14.71 26.87 -1.87
C ASP A 94 15.76 27.03 -0.74
N ARG A 95 16.23 25.91 -0.18
CA ARG A 95 17.16 25.91 0.96
C ARG A 95 18.19 24.81 0.81
N GLU A 96 19.30 24.98 1.51
CA GLU A 96 20.23 23.88 1.74
C GLU A 96 19.56 22.77 2.56
N ARG A 97 20.15 21.58 2.53
CA ARG A 97 19.76 20.45 3.36
C ARG A 97 19.65 20.85 4.83
N MET A 98 18.53 20.51 5.44
CA MET A 98 18.30 20.68 6.88
C MET A 98 18.23 19.32 7.55
N VAL A 99 18.76 19.22 8.77
CA VAL A 99 18.69 18.04 9.63
C VAL A 99 18.09 18.48 10.95
N GLY A 100 17.09 17.76 11.47
CA GLY A 100 16.42 18.09 12.72
C GLY A 100 15.14 17.30 12.91
N GLU A 101 14.58 17.36 14.11
CA GLU A 101 13.31 16.71 14.45
C GLU A 101 12.10 17.52 13.94
N GLY A 102 11.06 16.81 13.56
CA GLY A 102 9.81 17.39 13.09
C GLY A 102 9.99 18.15 11.78
N PHE A 103 9.64 19.42 11.74
CA PHE A 103 9.82 20.28 10.56
C PHE A 103 10.78 21.46 10.90
N PRO A 104 12.11 21.29 10.75
CA PRO A 104 13.09 22.27 11.19
C PRO A 104 13.02 23.61 10.44
N PHE A 105 12.29 23.67 9.33
CA PHE A 105 12.01 24.87 8.56
C PHE A 105 10.82 25.70 9.07
N PHE A 106 10.08 25.20 10.08
CA PHE A 106 8.96 25.93 10.68
C PHE A 106 9.45 27.08 11.54
N ASP A 107 8.81 28.23 11.38
CA ASP A 107 8.85 29.29 12.38
C ASP A 107 7.77 29.11 13.47
N ASP A 108 7.65 30.07 14.39
CA ASP A 108 6.69 30.01 15.47
C ASP A 108 5.23 30.13 15.00
N GLU A 109 4.98 30.79 13.87
CA GLU A 109 3.65 30.88 13.27
C GLU A 109 3.28 29.55 12.62
N ASP A 110 4.19 28.91 11.90
CA ASP A 110 4.00 27.59 11.30
C ASP A 110 3.68 26.54 12.37
N ARG A 111 4.43 26.54 13.50
CA ARG A 111 4.20 25.59 14.61
C ARG A 111 2.81 25.74 15.21
N ARG A 112 2.40 26.98 15.54
CA ARG A 112 1.05 27.24 16.04
C ARG A 112 -0.04 26.87 15.06
N SER A 113 0.19 27.16 13.79
CA SER A 113 -0.74 26.81 12.71
C SER A 113 -0.87 25.30 12.56
N TYR A 114 0.27 24.57 12.59
CA TYR A 114 0.28 23.09 12.51
C TYR A 114 -0.53 22.46 13.64
N GLU A 115 -0.28 22.86 14.91
CA GLU A 115 -1.01 22.35 16.06
C GLU A 115 -2.52 22.63 15.98
N ALA A 116 -2.90 23.80 15.47
CA ALA A 116 -4.32 24.19 15.35
C ALA A 116 -5.03 23.35 14.27
N VAL A 117 -4.43 23.20 13.09
CA VAL A 117 -5.06 22.45 12.01
C VAL A 117 -5.01 20.94 12.23
N GLU A 118 -3.97 20.43 12.89
CA GLU A 118 -3.91 19.02 13.29
C GLU A 118 -5.02 18.67 14.30
N ARG A 119 -5.25 19.52 15.30
CA ARG A 119 -6.34 19.34 16.25
C ARG A 119 -7.70 19.32 15.52
N ALA A 120 -7.93 20.27 14.63
CA ALA A 120 -9.16 20.33 13.84
C ALA A 120 -9.33 19.10 12.94
N PHE A 121 -8.25 18.59 12.35
CA PHE A 121 -8.26 17.37 11.55
C PHE A 121 -8.60 16.15 12.39
N ARG A 122 -7.98 15.99 13.56
CA ARG A 122 -8.24 14.90 14.49
C ARG A 122 -9.69 14.89 14.99
N GLU A 123 -10.21 16.03 15.40
CA GLU A 123 -11.62 16.17 15.84
C GLU A 123 -12.59 15.79 14.69
N LEU A 124 -12.27 16.18 13.46
CA LEU A 124 -13.08 15.84 12.31
C LEU A 124 -12.98 14.34 11.96
N ALA A 125 -11.78 13.75 12.05
CA ALA A 125 -11.58 12.31 11.84
C ALA A 125 -12.35 11.47 12.87
N GLN A 126 -12.39 11.90 14.15
CA GLN A 126 -13.16 11.24 15.21
C GLN A 126 -14.68 11.22 14.94
N SER A 127 -15.18 12.11 14.10
CA SER A 127 -16.60 12.16 13.73
C SER A 127 -16.96 11.22 12.57
N VAL A 128 -15.97 10.62 11.90
CA VAL A 128 -16.16 9.75 10.74
C VAL A 128 -16.17 8.29 11.16
N ASP A 129 -17.24 7.56 10.83
CA ASP A 129 -17.23 6.10 10.91
C ASP A 129 -16.39 5.54 9.74
N PRO A 130 -15.26 4.86 9.99
CA PRO A 130 -14.42 4.34 8.92
C PRO A 130 -15.08 3.23 8.10
N ASP A 131 -16.05 2.52 8.65
CA ASP A 131 -16.79 1.47 7.97
C ASP A 131 -18.01 2.02 7.22
N ASP A 132 -18.57 3.17 7.65
CA ASP A 132 -19.68 3.85 6.97
C ASP A 132 -19.47 5.36 6.84
N PRO A 133 -18.42 5.82 6.14
CA PRO A 133 -18.14 7.25 5.96
C PRO A 133 -19.23 7.96 5.13
N TRP A 134 -20.05 7.21 4.41
CA TRP A 134 -21.13 7.73 3.56
C TRP A 134 -22.30 8.26 4.36
N SER A 135 -22.53 7.75 5.58
CA SER A 135 -23.59 8.20 6.50
C SER A 135 -23.26 9.50 7.23
N HIS A 136 -22.01 9.96 7.19
CA HIS A 136 -21.64 11.21 7.83
C HIS A 136 -22.42 12.39 7.24
N ALA A 137 -22.99 13.25 8.10
CA ALA A 137 -23.88 14.35 7.68
C ALA A 137 -23.28 15.27 6.62
N ARG A 138 -21.95 15.45 6.63
CA ARG A 138 -21.19 16.28 5.67
C ARG A 138 -20.40 15.44 4.66
N ALA A 139 -20.71 14.14 4.48
CA ALA A 139 -19.90 13.25 3.64
C ALA A 139 -19.62 13.82 2.23
N ARG A 140 -20.66 14.32 1.54
CA ARG A 140 -20.51 14.90 0.20
C ARG A 140 -19.64 16.15 0.17
N GLU A 141 -19.77 17.01 1.18
CA GLU A 141 -18.96 18.22 1.32
C GLU A 141 -17.48 17.83 1.55
N LEU A 142 -17.22 16.97 2.54
CA LEU A 142 -15.87 16.51 2.88
C LEU A 142 -15.20 15.77 1.73
N ASP A 143 -15.95 14.94 0.99
CA ASP A 143 -15.41 14.24 -0.18
C ASP A 143 -15.17 15.18 -1.38
N SER A 144 -15.82 16.33 -1.45
CA SER A 144 -15.60 17.31 -2.52
C SER A 144 -14.33 18.15 -2.33
N LEU A 145 -13.78 18.16 -1.12
CA LEU A 145 -12.58 18.93 -0.77
C LEU A 145 -11.32 18.09 -0.95
N SER A 146 -10.25 18.72 -1.40
CA SER A 146 -8.91 18.16 -1.24
C SER A 146 -8.36 18.46 0.16
N VAL A 147 -7.42 17.63 0.63
CA VAL A 147 -6.74 17.85 1.93
C VAL A 147 -6.10 19.24 1.96
N SER A 148 -5.31 19.61 0.94
CA SER A 148 -4.67 20.93 0.88
C SER A 148 -5.67 22.08 0.76
N GLY A 149 -6.80 21.87 0.05
CA GLY A 149 -7.89 22.84 -0.01
C GLY A 149 -8.52 23.10 1.37
N TRP A 150 -8.73 22.03 2.13
CA TRP A 150 -9.23 22.13 3.49
C TRP A 150 -8.22 22.80 4.44
N LEU A 151 -6.93 22.43 4.38
CA LEU A 151 -5.88 23.07 5.19
C LEU A 151 -5.87 24.60 5.01
N ARG A 152 -5.91 25.06 3.76
CA ARG A 152 -5.97 26.50 3.47
C ARG A 152 -7.27 27.16 4.00
N ALA A 153 -8.41 26.47 3.92
CA ALA A 153 -9.67 26.96 4.45
C ALA A 153 -9.65 27.04 6.00
N GLN A 154 -8.83 26.21 6.67
CA GLN A 154 -8.58 26.30 8.12
C GLN A 154 -7.53 27.37 8.48
N GLY A 155 -6.97 28.09 7.51
CA GLY A 155 -5.96 29.11 7.76
C GLY A 155 -4.54 28.56 7.94
N ALA A 156 -4.26 27.35 7.44
CA ALA A 156 -2.92 26.79 7.47
C ALA A 156 -1.92 27.69 6.76
N THR A 157 -0.75 27.91 7.37
CA THR A 157 0.35 28.64 6.73
C THR A 157 0.89 27.89 5.51
N ARG A 158 1.69 28.58 4.69
CA ARG A 158 2.37 27.94 3.56
C ARG A 158 3.37 26.87 4.02
N GLY A 159 4.04 27.09 5.17
CA GLY A 159 4.92 26.10 5.78
C GLY A 159 4.22 24.81 6.12
N VAL A 160 3.04 24.88 6.73
CA VAL A 160 2.22 23.71 7.08
C VAL A 160 1.73 22.96 5.84
N VAL A 161 1.22 23.66 4.82
CA VAL A 161 0.81 23.01 3.57
C VAL A 161 1.99 22.31 2.90
N ARG A 162 3.18 22.95 2.87
CA ARG A 162 4.42 22.36 2.34
C ARG A 162 4.82 21.10 3.11
N ALA A 163 4.81 21.15 4.44
CA ALA A 163 5.14 20.00 5.29
C ALA A 163 4.23 18.79 4.99
N ARG A 164 2.93 19.02 4.87
CA ARG A 164 1.97 17.97 4.54
C ARG A 164 2.18 17.39 3.13
N GLU A 165 2.58 18.20 2.14
CA GLU A 165 2.94 17.71 0.80
C GLU A 165 4.25 16.90 0.81
N LEU A 166 5.25 17.28 1.62
CA LEU A 166 6.48 16.50 1.80
C LEU A 166 6.18 15.11 2.36
N VAL A 167 5.35 15.03 3.41
CA VAL A 167 4.91 13.74 3.99
C VAL A 167 4.16 12.90 2.95
N ALA A 168 3.19 13.49 2.22
CA ALA A 168 2.47 12.76 1.17
C ALA A 168 3.42 12.24 0.07
N GLY A 169 4.42 13.03 -0.32
CA GLY A 169 5.45 12.62 -1.28
C GLY A 169 6.33 11.48 -0.77
N ALA A 170 6.73 11.51 0.50
CA ALA A 170 7.54 10.46 1.12
C ALA A 170 6.79 9.13 1.20
N LEU A 171 5.49 9.18 1.55
CA LEU A 171 4.60 8.00 1.57
C LEU A 171 4.21 7.51 0.16
N ALA A 172 4.61 8.22 -0.89
CA ALA A 172 4.18 8.01 -2.27
C ALA A 172 2.65 7.89 -2.41
N ALA A 173 1.93 8.64 -1.59
CA ALA A 173 0.50 8.88 -1.78
C ALA A 173 0.25 9.86 -2.94
N GLU A 174 -0.99 10.00 -3.38
CA GLU A 174 -1.34 11.16 -4.23
C GLU A 174 -1.08 12.44 -3.44
N SER A 175 -0.68 13.53 -4.13
CA SER A 175 -0.57 14.85 -3.54
C SER A 175 -1.85 15.23 -2.77
N ASN A 176 -1.71 15.91 -1.65
CA ASN A 176 -2.81 16.42 -0.84
C ASN A 176 -3.73 17.40 -1.62
N GLU A 177 -3.23 17.99 -2.71
CA GLU A 177 -4.06 18.76 -3.67
C GLU A 177 -5.09 17.89 -4.39
N ARG A 178 -4.86 16.59 -4.48
CA ARG A 178 -5.70 15.65 -5.23
C ARG A 178 -6.30 14.52 -4.38
N THR A 179 -5.94 14.43 -3.11
CA THR A 179 -6.51 13.47 -2.18
C THR A 179 -7.79 13.99 -1.57
N SER A 180 -8.89 13.20 -1.60
CA SER A 180 -10.14 13.53 -0.93
C SER A 180 -9.92 13.66 0.58
N LEU A 181 -10.41 14.76 1.17
CA LEU A 181 -10.38 14.95 2.61
C LEU A 181 -11.13 13.82 3.33
N LEU A 182 -12.30 13.42 2.86
CA LEU A 182 -13.05 12.33 3.48
C LEU A 182 -12.30 10.99 3.43
N SER A 183 -11.57 10.74 2.34
CA SER A 183 -10.73 9.53 2.24
C SER A 183 -9.61 9.53 3.27
N ASP A 184 -8.97 10.66 3.52
CA ASP A 184 -7.89 10.80 4.49
C ASP A 184 -8.42 10.70 5.93
N LEU A 185 -9.49 11.43 6.24
CA LEU A 185 -10.20 11.35 7.53
C LEU A 185 -10.65 9.91 7.85
N ARG A 186 -11.17 9.19 6.86
CA ARG A 186 -11.59 7.80 6.99
C ARG A 186 -10.44 6.88 7.39
N LYS A 187 -9.27 7.07 6.78
CA LYS A 187 -8.06 6.30 7.12
C LYS A 187 -7.63 6.58 8.55
N GLU A 188 -7.53 7.84 8.93
CA GLU A 188 -7.14 8.24 10.27
C GLU A 188 -8.16 7.77 11.33
N ALA A 189 -9.47 7.81 11.03
CA ALA A 189 -10.51 7.24 11.89
C ALA A 189 -10.30 5.74 12.13
N ALA A 190 -9.94 4.99 11.09
CA ALA A 190 -9.66 3.55 11.21
C ALA A 190 -8.40 3.24 12.02
N ALA A 191 -7.44 4.15 12.06
CA ALA A 191 -6.23 4.05 12.87
C ALA A 191 -6.41 4.58 14.31
N GLY A 192 -7.59 5.11 14.66
CA GLY A 192 -7.91 5.66 15.98
C GLY A 192 -7.95 7.17 16.06
N ALA A 193 -7.83 7.88 14.94
CA ALA A 193 -7.90 9.36 14.84
C ALA A 193 -6.92 10.08 15.79
N HIS A 194 -5.64 9.72 15.71
CA HIS A 194 -4.58 10.31 16.53
C HIS A 194 -4.18 11.72 16.09
N GLY A 195 -4.36 12.06 14.83
CA GLY A 195 -4.02 13.35 14.23
C GLY A 195 -3.63 13.21 12.77
N PHE A 196 -2.61 13.92 12.35
CA PHE A 196 -1.99 13.67 11.07
C PHE A 196 -1.18 12.36 11.10
N TYR A 197 -0.84 11.85 9.91
CA TYR A 197 -0.07 10.62 9.79
C TYR A 197 1.17 10.64 10.70
N ASP A 198 1.29 9.58 11.50
CA ASP A 198 2.35 9.37 12.48
C ASP A 198 2.94 7.97 12.27
N TYR A 199 4.24 7.87 12.05
CA TYR A 199 4.94 6.62 11.82
C TYR A 199 4.80 5.64 13.00
N ASP A 200 4.80 6.12 14.24
CA ASP A 200 4.63 5.29 15.44
C ASP A 200 3.26 4.62 15.49
N VAL A 201 2.25 5.24 14.86
CA VAL A 201 0.91 4.69 14.75
C VAL A 201 0.78 3.75 13.55
N TRP A 202 1.43 4.08 12.42
CA TRP A 202 1.18 3.44 11.15
C TRP A 202 2.25 2.43 10.71
N GLU A 203 3.50 2.55 11.15
CA GLU A 203 4.63 1.84 10.55
C GLU A 203 5.70 1.40 11.56
N CYS A 204 5.32 1.05 12.79
CA CYS A 204 6.25 0.82 13.89
C CYS A 204 6.88 -0.58 13.95
N GLU A 205 6.39 -1.56 13.17
CA GLU A 205 6.85 -2.95 13.20
C GLU A 205 7.12 -3.51 11.80
N ARG A 206 7.90 -4.58 11.75
CA ARG A 206 8.18 -5.38 10.53
C ARG A 206 8.38 -6.85 10.87
N VAL A 207 8.19 -7.72 9.88
CA VAL A 207 8.50 -9.15 9.99
C VAL A 207 10.01 -9.36 9.77
N VAL A 208 10.71 -10.00 10.71
CA VAL A 208 12.17 -10.26 10.64
C VAL A 208 12.52 -11.06 9.39
N GLU A 209 11.75 -12.12 9.13
CA GLU A 209 11.95 -13.03 8.00
C GLU A 209 11.48 -12.41 6.68
N GLY A 210 10.97 -11.19 6.73
CA GLY A 210 10.42 -10.43 5.60
C GLY A 210 8.96 -10.73 5.31
N SER A 211 8.24 -9.71 4.84
CA SER A 211 6.79 -9.78 4.60
C SER A 211 6.40 -10.78 3.51
N ALA A 212 7.29 -11.05 2.53
CA ALA A 212 7.00 -12.04 1.51
C ALA A 212 7.05 -13.47 2.07
N THR A 213 7.79 -13.73 3.16
CA THR A 213 7.84 -15.04 3.82
C THR A 213 6.46 -15.46 4.35
N VAL A 214 5.64 -14.51 4.82
CA VAL A 214 4.25 -14.78 5.21
C VAL A 214 3.46 -15.38 4.04
N ALA A 215 3.55 -14.78 2.87
CA ALA A 215 2.87 -15.27 1.67
C ALA A 215 3.45 -16.60 1.17
N LEU A 216 4.78 -16.76 1.22
CA LEU A 216 5.47 -18.00 0.82
C LEU A 216 5.08 -19.17 1.71
N THR A 217 4.98 -18.96 3.02
CA THR A 217 4.58 -20.00 3.98
C THR A 217 3.13 -20.45 3.75
N VAL A 218 2.20 -19.50 3.57
CA VAL A 218 0.80 -19.85 3.24
C VAL A 218 0.71 -20.56 1.88
N ALA A 219 1.49 -20.11 0.90
CA ALA A 219 1.52 -20.77 -0.41
C ALA A 219 2.05 -22.20 -0.34
N ALA A 220 3.05 -22.46 0.53
CA ALA A 220 3.56 -23.80 0.76
C ALA A 220 2.52 -24.72 1.43
N GLU A 221 1.71 -24.22 2.38
CA GLU A 221 0.58 -24.98 2.96
C GLU A 221 -0.47 -25.36 1.88
N LEU A 222 -0.75 -24.46 0.93
CA LEU A 222 -1.72 -24.69 -0.15
C LEU A 222 -1.21 -25.64 -1.23
N GLY A 223 0.10 -25.63 -1.49
CA GLY A 223 0.78 -26.56 -2.39
C GLY A 223 0.18 -26.59 -3.79
N HIS A 224 -0.23 -27.77 -4.24
CA HIS A 224 -0.78 -28.03 -5.60
C HIS A 224 -2.10 -27.29 -5.91
N ARG A 225 -2.75 -26.69 -4.91
CA ARG A 225 -3.96 -25.88 -5.13
C ARG A 225 -3.65 -24.55 -5.84
N ILE A 226 -2.39 -24.15 -5.92
CA ILE A 226 -2.01 -22.91 -6.63
C ILE A 226 -1.54 -23.24 -8.03
N ARG A 227 -2.18 -22.60 -9.02
CA ARG A 227 -1.82 -22.67 -10.45
C ARG A 227 -1.14 -21.36 -10.83
N TYR A 228 0.18 -21.41 -10.92
CA TYR A 228 1.01 -20.27 -11.37
C TYR A 228 0.96 -20.09 -12.89
N ALA A 229 1.41 -18.92 -13.38
CA ALA A 229 1.42 -18.54 -14.78
C ALA A 229 0.06 -18.72 -15.47
N THR A 230 -1.03 -18.49 -14.71
CA THR A 230 -2.41 -18.74 -15.13
C THR A 230 -3.23 -17.43 -15.04
N PRO A 231 -2.97 -16.44 -15.91
CA PRO A 231 -3.68 -15.17 -15.89
C PRO A 231 -5.15 -15.35 -16.32
N VAL A 232 -6.06 -14.81 -15.53
CA VAL A 232 -7.50 -14.83 -15.79
C VAL A 232 -7.89 -13.65 -16.67
N THR A 233 -8.73 -13.89 -17.67
CA THR A 233 -9.24 -12.89 -18.60
C THR A 233 -10.74 -12.67 -18.52
N GLU A 234 -11.48 -13.68 -18.02
CA GLU A 234 -12.94 -13.60 -17.93
C GLU A 234 -13.49 -14.37 -16.75
N VAL A 235 -14.54 -13.81 -16.13
CA VAL A 235 -15.37 -14.44 -15.09
C VAL A 235 -16.82 -14.31 -15.52
N ARG A 236 -17.55 -15.43 -15.55
CA ARG A 236 -19.00 -15.47 -15.79
C ARG A 236 -19.68 -16.03 -14.56
N VAL A 237 -20.63 -15.26 -14.03
CA VAL A 237 -21.45 -15.64 -12.89
C VAL A 237 -22.87 -15.93 -13.40
N GLY A 238 -23.39 -17.10 -13.07
CA GLY A 238 -24.72 -17.52 -13.49
C GLY A 238 -25.48 -18.27 -12.39
N SER A 239 -26.74 -18.62 -12.65
CA SER A 239 -27.57 -19.34 -11.69
C SER A 239 -27.08 -20.77 -11.37
N GLY A 240 -26.21 -21.33 -12.21
CA GLY A 240 -25.64 -22.68 -12.06
C GLY A 240 -24.21 -22.68 -11.51
N GLY A 241 -23.67 -21.53 -11.10
CA GLY A 241 -22.30 -21.36 -10.63
C GLY A 241 -21.50 -20.37 -11.46
N CYS A 242 -20.19 -20.49 -11.39
CA CYS A 242 -19.24 -19.58 -12.02
C CYS A 242 -18.35 -20.31 -13.04
N THR A 243 -17.97 -19.61 -14.10
CA THR A 243 -16.94 -20.04 -15.06
C THR A 243 -15.83 -19.02 -15.09
N VAL A 244 -14.60 -19.44 -14.84
CA VAL A 244 -13.39 -18.63 -14.97
C VAL A 244 -12.61 -19.08 -16.19
N ILE A 245 -12.20 -18.12 -17.05
CA ILE A 245 -11.47 -18.39 -18.29
C ILE A 245 -10.11 -17.70 -18.22
N THR A 246 -9.06 -18.44 -18.53
CA THR A 246 -7.68 -17.97 -18.55
C THR A 246 -7.28 -17.40 -19.90
N ALA A 247 -6.13 -16.75 -19.99
CA ALA A 247 -5.56 -16.24 -21.24
C ALA A 247 -5.23 -17.36 -22.25
N THR A 248 -5.02 -18.60 -21.78
CA THR A 248 -4.81 -19.77 -22.64
C THR A 248 -6.11 -20.43 -23.10
N GLY A 249 -7.27 -19.92 -22.64
CA GLY A 249 -8.59 -20.50 -22.93
C GLY A 249 -8.99 -21.67 -22.03
N GLU A 250 -8.18 -22.01 -21.03
CA GLU A 250 -8.53 -23.02 -20.03
C GLU A 250 -9.74 -22.55 -19.20
N ARG A 251 -10.64 -23.47 -18.85
CA ARG A 251 -11.89 -23.18 -18.15
C ARG A 251 -11.92 -23.88 -16.79
N PHE A 252 -12.29 -23.12 -15.77
CA PHE A 252 -12.54 -23.59 -14.41
C PHE A 252 -14.00 -23.31 -14.06
N GLU A 253 -14.73 -24.37 -13.73
CA GLU A 253 -16.12 -24.28 -13.25
C GLU A 253 -16.12 -24.34 -11.73
N SER A 254 -16.95 -23.52 -11.08
CA SER A 254 -17.04 -23.51 -9.62
C SER A 254 -18.43 -23.08 -9.14
N GLU A 255 -18.72 -23.33 -7.87
CA GLU A 255 -19.92 -22.81 -7.21
C GLU A 255 -19.77 -21.33 -6.87
N ALA A 256 -18.54 -20.90 -6.53
CA ALA A 256 -18.23 -19.52 -6.22
C ALA A 256 -16.86 -19.07 -6.73
N VAL A 257 -16.68 -17.76 -6.83
CA VAL A 257 -15.40 -17.10 -7.17
C VAL A 257 -15.04 -16.10 -6.08
N VAL A 258 -13.81 -16.17 -5.57
CA VAL A 258 -13.19 -15.14 -4.72
C VAL A 258 -12.20 -14.33 -5.57
N CYS A 259 -12.55 -13.09 -5.86
CA CYS A 259 -11.71 -12.17 -6.63
C CYS A 259 -10.77 -11.41 -5.69
N ALA A 260 -9.49 -11.80 -5.67
CA ALA A 260 -8.41 -11.15 -4.93
C ALA A 260 -7.49 -10.33 -5.85
N LEU A 261 -7.97 -9.98 -7.04
CA LEU A 261 -7.21 -9.18 -7.99
C LEU A 261 -7.17 -7.71 -7.55
N PRO A 262 -6.01 -7.03 -7.69
CA PRO A 262 -5.95 -5.59 -7.50
C PRO A 262 -6.90 -4.86 -8.47
N VAL A 263 -7.44 -3.72 -8.05
CA VAL A 263 -8.44 -2.98 -8.84
C VAL A 263 -7.94 -2.52 -10.22
N GLY A 264 -6.63 -2.29 -10.38
CA GLY A 264 -6.03 -1.96 -11.67
C GLY A 264 -6.16 -3.09 -12.69
N PRO A 265 -5.59 -4.28 -12.44
CA PRO A 265 -5.75 -5.48 -13.28
C PRO A 265 -7.20 -5.94 -13.46
N LEU A 266 -8.02 -5.86 -12.40
CA LEU A 266 -9.43 -6.28 -12.46
C LEU A 266 -10.21 -5.54 -13.57
N ARG A 267 -9.86 -4.29 -13.90
CA ARG A 267 -10.48 -3.55 -15.00
C ARG A 267 -10.28 -4.19 -16.37
N GLN A 268 -9.30 -5.07 -16.51
CA GLN A 268 -9.00 -5.78 -17.78
C GLN A 268 -9.65 -7.16 -17.84
N VAL A 269 -10.18 -7.64 -16.73
CA VAL A 269 -10.94 -8.90 -16.68
C VAL A 269 -12.39 -8.61 -17.04
N ARG A 270 -12.90 -9.36 -18.00
CA ARG A 270 -14.32 -9.34 -18.35
C ARG A 270 -15.11 -10.04 -17.24
N VAL A 271 -15.98 -9.32 -16.56
CA VAL A 271 -16.85 -9.88 -15.52
C VAL A 271 -18.29 -9.75 -15.96
N GLU A 272 -19.00 -10.88 -16.05
CA GLU A 272 -20.40 -10.97 -16.44
C GLU A 272 -21.23 -11.60 -15.31
N GLY A 273 -22.51 -11.24 -15.23
CA GLY A 273 -23.44 -11.78 -14.24
C GLY A 273 -23.33 -11.16 -12.83
N VAL A 274 -22.49 -10.13 -12.67
CA VAL A 274 -22.42 -9.27 -11.48
C VAL A 274 -23.14 -7.97 -11.77
N SER A 275 -23.80 -7.36 -10.79
CA SER A 275 -24.59 -6.15 -10.98
C SER A 275 -23.75 -4.99 -11.54
N ALA A 276 -24.38 -4.14 -12.35
CA ALA A 276 -23.73 -2.97 -12.92
C ALA A 276 -23.25 -2.01 -11.82
N GLU A 277 -23.98 -1.88 -10.73
CA GLU A 277 -23.62 -1.05 -9.58
C GLU A 277 -22.36 -1.55 -8.88
N ARG A 278 -22.28 -2.86 -8.65
CA ARG A 278 -21.10 -3.49 -8.04
C ARG A 278 -19.85 -3.29 -8.92
N LEU A 279 -19.98 -3.55 -10.22
CA LEU A 279 -18.89 -3.35 -11.18
C LEU A 279 -18.48 -1.88 -11.29
N ALA A 280 -19.41 -0.94 -11.22
CA ALA A 280 -19.12 0.49 -11.23
C ALA A 280 -18.33 0.89 -9.97
N SER A 281 -18.74 0.43 -8.78
CA SER A 281 -18.02 0.65 -7.52
C SER A 281 -16.57 0.12 -7.60
N LEU A 282 -16.36 -1.13 -8.05
CA LEU A 282 -15.03 -1.72 -8.21
C LEU A 282 -14.16 -0.95 -9.23
N ARG A 283 -14.74 -0.52 -10.34
CA ARG A 283 -14.03 0.23 -11.38
C ARG A 283 -13.70 1.66 -10.99
N ARG A 284 -14.44 2.24 -10.04
CA ARG A 284 -14.18 3.58 -9.52
C ARG A 284 -12.98 3.63 -8.59
N GLN A 285 -12.70 2.57 -7.86
CA GLN A 285 -11.56 2.48 -6.96
C GLN A 285 -10.24 2.70 -7.71
N LYS A 286 -9.27 3.34 -7.08
CA LYS A 286 -7.97 3.69 -7.67
C LYS A 286 -6.84 3.41 -6.72
N ASN A 287 -5.67 3.15 -7.31
CA ASN A 287 -4.41 3.04 -6.59
C ASN A 287 -3.43 4.09 -7.10
N ALA A 288 -2.60 4.62 -6.20
CA ALA A 288 -1.45 5.42 -6.56
C ALA A 288 -0.47 4.58 -7.39
N VAL A 289 0.10 5.18 -8.43
CA VAL A 289 1.11 4.55 -9.28
C VAL A 289 2.50 4.96 -8.79
N VAL A 290 3.31 3.98 -8.42
CA VAL A 290 4.63 4.22 -7.81
C VAL A 290 5.68 3.24 -8.33
N ALA A 291 6.95 3.59 -8.10
CA ALA A 291 8.06 2.63 -8.08
C ALA A 291 8.69 2.64 -6.69
N LYS A 292 9.29 1.51 -6.31
CA LYS A 292 10.15 1.39 -5.15
C LYS A 292 11.57 1.19 -5.63
N ALA A 293 12.52 1.96 -5.08
CA ALA A 293 13.93 1.69 -5.23
C ALA A 293 14.51 1.32 -3.86
N VAL A 294 15.51 0.44 -3.86
CA VAL A 294 16.23 0.03 -2.65
C VAL A 294 17.72 0.13 -2.91
N PHE A 295 18.38 0.83 -2.03
CA PHE A 295 19.83 1.05 -2.04
C PHE A 295 20.46 0.18 -0.97
N VAL A 296 21.62 -0.37 -1.29
CA VAL A 296 22.38 -1.23 -0.39
C VAL A 296 23.80 -0.69 -0.28
N TRP A 297 24.23 -0.44 0.95
CA TRP A 297 25.60 -0.09 1.31
C TRP A 297 26.17 -1.13 2.27
N ALA A 298 27.46 -1.05 2.52
CA ALA A 298 28.16 -1.93 3.46
C ALA A 298 27.65 -1.78 4.91
N ASP A 299 27.26 -0.57 5.29
CA ASP A 299 26.74 -0.24 6.61
C ASP A 299 25.76 0.94 6.58
N SER A 300 25.12 1.22 7.72
CA SER A 300 24.25 2.38 7.94
C SER A 300 25.08 3.64 8.24
N PHE A 301 25.88 4.10 7.28
CA PHE A 301 26.85 5.20 7.46
C PHE A 301 26.20 6.52 7.90
N TRP A 302 24.93 6.76 7.59
CA TRP A 302 24.18 7.96 7.97
C TRP A 302 24.02 8.11 9.49
N GLU A 303 23.99 6.99 10.23
CA GLU A 303 23.90 7.00 11.70
C GLU A 303 25.12 7.70 12.33
N ARG A 304 26.32 7.56 11.71
CA ARG A 304 27.51 8.27 12.18
C ARG A 304 27.44 9.79 12.03
N ASN A 305 26.52 10.25 11.20
CA ASN A 305 26.26 11.68 10.98
C ASN A 305 25.07 12.18 11.82
N GLY A 306 24.53 11.35 12.72
CA GLY A 306 23.38 11.69 13.56
C GLY A 306 22.02 11.62 12.85
N GLN A 307 21.97 11.02 11.65
CA GLN A 307 20.72 10.87 10.87
C GLN A 307 20.10 9.49 11.10
N ASN A 308 18.76 9.42 11.12
CA ASN A 308 18.02 8.17 11.29
C ASN A 308 17.76 7.40 9.97
N GLY A 309 17.99 8.04 8.84
CA GLY A 309 17.73 7.46 7.51
C GLY A 309 16.44 7.96 6.86
N ASP A 310 15.61 8.71 7.57
CA ASP A 310 14.41 9.30 7.00
C ASP A 310 14.74 10.62 6.30
N VAL A 311 14.37 10.72 5.05
CA VAL A 311 14.56 11.93 4.24
C VAL A 311 13.26 12.32 3.56
N TYR A 312 13.01 13.61 3.52
CA TYR A 312 11.92 14.21 2.75
C TYR A 312 12.50 15.01 1.58
N PHE A 313 12.21 14.60 0.36
CA PHE A 313 12.67 15.29 -0.86
C PHE A 313 11.54 16.10 -1.49
N GLU A 314 11.69 17.41 -1.53
CA GLU A 314 10.74 18.26 -2.24
C GLU A 314 10.90 18.18 -3.76
N THR A 315 12.11 17.88 -4.25
CA THR A 315 12.45 17.80 -5.68
C THR A 315 13.14 16.48 -6.02
N GLY A 316 13.39 16.26 -7.31
CA GLY A 316 14.01 15.03 -7.81
C GLY A 316 12.98 13.94 -8.12
N LEU A 317 13.41 12.69 -8.27
CA LEU A 317 12.55 11.57 -8.65
C LEU A 317 11.93 10.86 -7.45
N ILE A 318 12.63 10.78 -6.31
CA ILE A 318 12.16 10.11 -5.10
C ILE A 318 11.53 11.11 -4.12
N GLY A 319 10.57 10.63 -3.32
CA GLY A 319 9.83 11.46 -2.37
C GLY A 319 10.37 11.42 -0.96
N GLY A 320 10.78 10.26 -0.49
CA GLY A 320 11.33 10.06 0.84
C GLY A 320 12.00 8.72 0.99
N THR A 321 12.70 8.53 2.10
CA THR A 321 13.44 7.30 2.40
C THR A 321 13.10 6.80 3.80
N TRP A 322 13.34 5.51 4.03
CA TRP A 322 13.37 4.86 5.33
C TRP A 322 14.35 3.68 5.30
N THR A 323 14.92 3.34 6.44
CA THR A 323 15.89 2.25 6.51
C THR A 323 15.23 0.89 6.70
N GLN A 324 15.72 -0.13 6.00
CA GLN A 324 15.46 -1.54 6.30
C GLN A 324 16.48 -2.12 7.30
N ARG A 325 17.39 -1.29 7.83
CA ARG A 325 18.57 -1.62 8.67
C ARG A 325 19.74 -2.18 7.86
N GLU A 326 20.88 -2.33 8.53
CA GLU A 326 22.10 -3.02 8.02
C GLU A 326 22.57 -2.46 6.65
N GLY A 327 22.56 -1.14 6.51
CA GLY A 327 22.99 -0.49 5.26
C GLY A 327 21.97 -0.58 4.12
N ILE A 328 20.72 -0.98 4.36
CA ILE A 328 19.67 -1.06 3.35
C ILE A 328 18.67 0.05 3.56
N MET A 329 18.36 0.78 2.51
CA MET A 329 17.41 1.90 2.53
C MET A 329 16.42 1.82 1.39
N SER A 330 15.16 1.97 1.72
CA SER A 330 14.05 2.04 0.77
C SER A 330 13.70 3.47 0.41
N THR A 331 13.17 3.64 -0.78
CA THR A 331 12.51 4.88 -1.22
C THR A 331 11.34 4.57 -2.14
N LEU A 332 10.40 5.51 -2.22
CA LEU A 332 9.31 5.47 -3.18
C LEU A 332 9.37 6.65 -4.15
N VAL A 333 8.96 6.39 -5.37
CA VAL A 333 8.73 7.39 -6.41
C VAL A 333 7.24 7.75 -6.38
N PRO A 334 6.86 8.96 -5.95
CA PRO A 334 5.47 9.34 -5.83
C PRO A 334 4.78 9.49 -7.21
N PRO A 335 3.44 9.43 -7.25
CA PRO A 335 2.68 9.45 -8.51
C PRO A 335 2.99 10.61 -9.44
N GLU A 336 3.26 11.80 -8.89
CA GLU A 336 3.59 13.01 -9.67
C GLU A 336 4.94 12.89 -10.39
N ARG A 337 5.86 12.07 -9.86
CA ARG A 337 7.22 11.87 -10.39
C ARG A 337 7.36 10.56 -11.16
N PHE A 338 6.31 9.73 -11.16
CA PHE A 338 6.34 8.41 -11.79
C PHE A 338 6.50 8.47 -13.32
N GLY A 339 5.88 9.44 -13.99
CA GLY A 339 6.06 9.68 -15.43
C GLY A 339 7.52 10.02 -15.79
N PRO A 340 8.12 11.06 -15.21
CA PRO A 340 9.55 11.36 -15.35
C PRO A 340 10.45 10.16 -15.03
N PHE A 341 10.19 9.45 -13.94
CA PHE A 341 10.92 8.24 -13.57
C PHE A 341 10.90 7.16 -14.66
N LEU A 342 9.74 6.88 -15.25
CA LEU A 342 9.61 5.90 -16.35
C LEU A 342 10.30 6.35 -17.64
N SER A 343 10.46 7.65 -17.85
CA SER A 343 11.12 8.24 -19.02
C SER A 343 12.64 8.30 -18.87
N THR A 344 13.16 8.08 -17.66
CA THR A 344 14.60 8.03 -17.40
C THR A 344 15.17 6.71 -17.94
N PRO A 345 16.24 6.72 -18.76
CA PRO A 345 16.91 5.51 -19.20
C PRO A 345 17.37 4.65 -18.01
N GLU A 346 17.27 3.33 -18.15
CA GLU A 346 17.56 2.43 -17.04
C GLU A 346 19.01 2.50 -16.58
N GLU A 347 19.92 2.67 -17.53
CA GLU A 347 21.35 2.85 -17.33
C GLU A 347 21.73 4.15 -16.58
N GLU A 348 20.87 5.17 -16.62
CA GLU A 348 21.08 6.46 -15.93
C GLU A 348 20.38 6.49 -14.55
N LEU A 349 19.39 5.63 -14.35
CA LEU A 349 18.49 5.71 -13.19
C LEU A 349 19.23 5.52 -11.86
N GLU A 350 20.13 4.54 -11.78
CA GLU A 350 20.92 4.29 -10.57
C GLU A 350 21.76 5.53 -10.24
N GLN A 351 22.45 6.11 -11.22
CA GLN A 351 23.29 7.29 -11.01
C GLN A 351 22.45 8.49 -10.54
N ILE A 352 21.33 8.78 -11.21
CA ILE A 352 20.46 9.92 -10.87
C ILE A 352 19.92 9.79 -9.44
N LEU A 353 19.48 8.62 -9.07
CA LEU A 353 18.93 8.39 -7.73
C LEU A 353 20.03 8.39 -6.65
N THR A 354 21.22 7.84 -6.97
CA THR A 354 22.39 7.90 -6.08
C THR A 354 22.84 9.35 -5.84
N GLU A 355 22.83 10.20 -6.87
CA GLU A 355 23.14 11.63 -6.71
C GLU A 355 22.09 12.34 -5.83
N GLN A 356 20.82 11.97 -5.94
CA GLN A 356 19.78 12.49 -5.07
C GLN A 356 20.02 12.06 -3.60
N MET A 357 20.43 10.81 -3.36
CA MET A 357 20.83 10.31 -2.04
C MET A 357 22.09 11.01 -1.51
N ALA A 358 23.06 11.29 -2.37
CA ALA A 358 24.26 12.03 -1.98
C ALA A 358 23.94 13.49 -1.56
N GLY A 359 22.90 14.09 -2.11
CA GLY A 359 22.37 15.37 -1.65
C GLY A 359 21.86 15.35 -0.20
N ALA A 360 21.33 14.21 0.26
CA ALA A 360 20.84 14.05 1.62
C ALA A 360 21.90 13.56 2.61
N PHE A 361 22.76 12.62 2.21
CA PHE A 361 23.66 11.89 3.09
C PHE A 361 25.15 12.17 2.85
N GLY A 362 25.49 12.93 1.80
CA GLY A 362 26.87 13.24 1.44
C GLY A 362 27.54 12.19 0.54
N GLU A 363 28.86 12.36 0.32
CA GLU A 363 29.65 11.57 -0.63
C GLU A 363 29.60 10.05 -0.39
N GLN A 364 29.44 9.62 0.86
CA GLN A 364 29.38 8.20 1.23
C GLN A 364 28.21 7.48 0.55
N ALA A 365 27.14 8.18 0.23
CA ALA A 365 25.97 7.61 -0.46
C ALA A 365 26.31 7.08 -1.87
N ARG A 366 27.42 7.51 -2.50
CA ARG A 366 27.87 7.01 -3.81
C ARG A 366 28.52 5.63 -3.76
N GLY A 367 28.81 5.11 -2.55
CA GLY A 367 29.47 3.81 -2.35
C GLY A 367 28.47 2.64 -2.31
N LEU A 368 27.52 2.56 -3.26
CA LEU A 368 26.54 1.48 -3.33
C LEU A 368 27.20 0.12 -3.59
N GLU A 369 26.72 -0.92 -2.89
CA GLU A 369 27.01 -2.33 -3.16
C GLU A 369 25.98 -2.97 -4.10
N ALA A 370 24.71 -2.55 -3.97
CA ALA A 370 23.63 -3.01 -4.85
C ALA A 370 22.49 -1.98 -4.93
N PHE A 371 21.74 -2.09 -6.01
CA PHE A 371 20.58 -1.24 -6.29
C PHE A 371 19.47 -2.07 -6.90
N TYR A 372 18.24 -1.86 -6.42
CA TYR A 372 17.06 -2.58 -6.89
C TYR A 372 15.92 -1.62 -7.21
N VAL A 373 15.15 -1.94 -8.26
CA VAL A 373 13.96 -1.17 -8.64
C VAL A 373 12.78 -2.09 -8.90
N ARG A 374 11.62 -1.74 -8.32
CA ARG A 374 10.32 -2.35 -8.65
C ARG A 374 9.33 -1.30 -9.11
N ARG A 375 8.94 -1.39 -10.36
CA ARG A 375 8.00 -0.46 -11.02
C ARG A 375 6.55 -0.95 -10.81
N TRP A 376 6.06 -0.89 -9.55
CA TRP A 376 4.74 -1.42 -9.17
C TRP A 376 3.58 -0.84 -10.00
N GLY A 377 3.65 0.46 -10.34
CA GLY A 377 2.65 1.13 -11.17
C GLY A 377 2.63 0.68 -12.62
N ALA A 378 3.78 0.24 -13.16
CA ALA A 378 3.92 -0.27 -14.53
C ALA A 378 3.78 -1.79 -14.63
N ASP A 379 3.84 -2.52 -13.52
CA ASP A 379 3.67 -3.98 -13.50
C ASP A 379 2.23 -4.34 -13.90
N PRO A 380 2.03 -5.19 -14.94
CA PRO A 380 0.72 -5.49 -15.50
C PRO A 380 -0.24 -6.16 -14.49
N TRP A 381 0.31 -6.82 -13.47
CA TRP A 381 -0.46 -7.58 -12.49
C TRP A 381 -0.75 -6.82 -11.18
N THR A 382 -0.25 -5.58 -11.04
CA THR A 382 -0.55 -4.69 -9.92
C THR A 382 -1.15 -3.36 -10.35
N ARG A 383 -0.50 -2.67 -11.31
CA ARG A 383 -0.91 -1.35 -11.84
C ARG A 383 -1.17 -0.32 -10.77
N GLY A 384 -0.46 -0.41 -9.65
CA GLY A 384 -0.60 0.46 -8.52
C GLY A 384 0.00 -0.11 -7.24
N TYR A 385 -0.06 0.67 -6.20
CA TYR A 385 0.57 0.41 -4.91
C TYR A 385 -0.46 0.40 -3.77
N ILE A 386 -0.98 1.55 -3.40
CA ILE A 386 -1.93 1.74 -2.29
C ILE A 386 -3.17 2.48 -2.79
N THR A 387 -4.30 2.23 -2.14
CA THR A 387 -5.56 2.92 -2.44
C THR A 387 -5.39 4.44 -2.30
N SER A 388 -5.79 5.17 -3.34
CA SER A 388 -5.77 6.62 -3.38
C SER A 388 -7.04 7.14 -4.05
N TRP A 389 -7.81 7.92 -3.32
CA TRP A 389 -9.10 8.43 -3.78
C TRP A 389 -9.10 9.96 -3.83
N ARG A 390 -9.54 10.48 -4.95
CA ARG A 390 -9.63 11.91 -5.23
C ARG A 390 -10.96 12.47 -4.77
N PRO A 391 -11.11 13.79 -4.66
CA PRO A 391 -12.39 14.41 -4.40
C PRO A 391 -13.53 13.83 -5.26
N GLY A 392 -14.61 13.41 -4.60
CA GLY A 392 -15.77 12.74 -5.18
C GLY A 392 -15.65 11.21 -5.34
N ASP A 393 -14.48 10.61 -5.10
CA ASP A 393 -14.30 9.16 -5.26
C ASP A 393 -14.94 8.35 -4.12
N VAL A 394 -14.89 8.81 -2.87
CA VAL A 394 -15.50 8.11 -1.72
C VAL A 394 -17.01 7.93 -1.96
N MET A 395 -17.69 9.00 -2.32
CA MET A 395 -19.13 8.96 -2.61
C MET A 395 -19.46 8.14 -3.86
N ALA A 396 -18.56 8.13 -4.87
CA ALA A 396 -18.78 7.41 -6.12
C ALA A 396 -18.49 5.89 -5.99
N VAL A 397 -17.54 5.49 -5.13
CA VAL A 397 -17.33 4.08 -4.76
C VAL A 397 -18.51 3.58 -3.94
N GLY A 398 -18.98 4.40 -3.01
CA GLY A 398 -20.16 4.18 -2.20
C GLY A 398 -20.06 3.00 -1.22
N PRO A 399 -21.18 2.67 -0.55
CA PRO A 399 -21.24 1.64 0.51
C PRO A 399 -21.04 0.21 0.00
N LEU A 400 -20.85 0.02 -1.30
CA LEU A 400 -20.45 -1.27 -1.86
C LEU A 400 -18.96 -1.58 -1.68
N HIS A 401 -18.13 -0.63 -1.18
CA HIS A 401 -16.72 -0.88 -0.90
C HIS A 401 -16.54 -2.06 0.06
N GLY A 402 -15.75 -3.06 -0.34
CA GLY A 402 -15.47 -4.24 0.48
C GLY A 402 -16.62 -5.26 0.60
N THR A 403 -17.83 -4.98 0.04
CA THR A 403 -18.96 -5.91 0.11
C THR A 403 -18.87 -7.03 -0.93
N HIS A 404 -19.65 -8.09 -0.75
CA HIS A 404 -19.75 -9.21 -1.68
C HIS A 404 -21.07 -9.19 -2.45
N GLU A 405 -21.12 -9.87 -3.60
CA GLU A 405 -22.34 -10.17 -4.35
C GLU A 405 -22.30 -11.66 -4.72
N PRO A 406 -22.74 -12.54 -3.80
CA PRO A 406 -22.65 -13.99 -4.00
C PRO A 406 -23.28 -14.44 -5.32
N PRO A 407 -22.69 -15.41 -6.03
CA PRO A 407 -21.51 -16.18 -5.67
C PRO A 407 -20.15 -15.53 -6.07
N PHE A 408 -20.12 -14.22 -6.32
CA PHE A 408 -18.92 -13.44 -6.58
C PHE A 408 -18.50 -12.67 -5.31
N TYR A 409 -17.39 -13.08 -4.72
CA TYR A 409 -16.80 -12.49 -3.51
C TYR A 409 -15.57 -11.67 -3.88
N VAL A 410 -15.30 -10.59 -3.14
CA VAL A 410 -14.11 -9.76 -3.38
C VAL A 410 -13.28 -9.65 -2.11
N CYS A 411 -11.96 -9.63 -2.27
CA CYS A 411 -11.02 -9.33 -1.21
C CYS A 411 -9.77 -8.64 -1.79
N GLY A 412 -8.90 -8.15 -0.94
CA GLY A 412 -7.68 -7.44 -1.29
C GLY A 412 -7.49 -6.25 -0.37
N SER A 413 -6.26 -5.76 -0.25
CA SER A 413 -5.99 -4.53 0.49
C SER A 413 -6.81 -3.36 -0.03
N ASP A 414 -7.13 -3.35 -1.32
CA ASP A 414 -7.94 -2.32 -1.98
C ASP A 414 -9.42 -2.32 -1.52
N GLN A 415 -9.86 -3.37 -0.83
CA GLN A 415 -11.23 -3.53 -0.32
C GLN A 415 -11.35 -3.19 1.18
N TRP A 416 -10.29 -2.67 1.79
CA TRP A 416 -10.28 -2.17 3.17
C TRP A 416 -9.81 -0.72 3.20
N VAL A 417 -10.25 0.04 4.22
CA VAL A 417 -10.07 1.48 4.31
C VAL A 417 -8.61 1.92 4.24
N CYS A 418 -7.73 1.27 5.01
CA CYS A 418 -6.31 1.66 5.09
C CYS A 418 -5.42 0.97 4.04
N GLY A 419 -5.88 -0.11 3.42
CA GLY A 419 -5.01 -0.90 2.54
C GLY A 419 -4.07 -1.81 3.33
N TYR A 420 -2.75 -1.67 3.17
CA TYR A 420 -1.71 -2.47 3.82
C TYR A 420 -1.85 -4.01 3.62
N MET A 421 -0.95 -4.77 4.23
CA MET A 421 -1.04 -6.22 4.34
C MET A 421 -2.21 -6.65 5.24
N GLU A 422 -2.53 -5.83 6.23
CA GLU A 422 -3.70 -5.99 7.08
C GLU A 422 -4.99 -6.11 6.29
N GLY A 423 -5.27 -5.14 5.40
CA GLY A 423 -6.46 -5.16 4.58
C GLY A 423 -6.55 -6.39 3.68
N ALA A 424 -5.41 -6.88 3.19
CA ALA A 424 -5.38 -8.10 2.41
C ALA A 424 -5.78 -9.33 3.25
N VAL A 425 -5.20 -9.49 4.43
CA VAL A 425 -5.49 -10.64 5.32
C VAL A 425 -6.92 -10.56 5.87
N ARG A 426 -7.33 -9.41 6.38
CA ARG A 426 -8.68 -9.15 6.92
C ARG A 426 -9.76 -9.47 5.90
N THR A 427 -9.67 -8.90 4.70
CA THR A 427 -10.68 -9.10 3.66
C THR A 427 -10.63 -10.50 3.06
N GLY A 428 -9.45 -11.12 2.99
CA GLY A 428 -9.27 -12.50 2.58
C GLY A 428 -9.97 -13.47 3.53
N SER A 429 -9.81 -13.29 4.84
CA SER A 429 -10.50 -14.08 5.87
C SER A 429 -12.03 -13.90 5.78
N GLY A 430 -12.49 -12.64 5.66
CA GLY A 430 -13.93 -12.36 5.53
C GLY A 430 -14.54 -12.95 4.27
N ALA A 431 -13.82 -12.96 3.13
CA ALA A 431 -14.30 -13.59 1.90
C ALA A 431 -14.39 -15.13 2.03
N ALA A 432 -13.46 -15.77 2.73
CA ALA A 432 -13.53 -17.20 3.01
C ALA A 432 -14.74 -17.54 3.88
N GLU A 433 -14.94 -16.80 4.97
CA GLU A 433 -16.09 -17.00 5.87
C GLU A 433 -17.42 -16.81 5.15
N ALA A 434 -17.52 -15.80 4.27
CA ALA A 434 -18.71 -15.52 3.50
C ALA A 434 -19.00 -16.60 2.44
N ALA A 435 -17.96 -17.16 1.82
CA ALA A 435 -18.08 -18.19 0.78
C ALA A 435 -18.34 -19.61 1.34
N CYS A 436 -18.09 -19.84 2.65
CA CYS A 436 -18.41 -21.09 3.34
C CYS A 436 -19.86 -21.18 3.85
N ARG A 437 -20.63 -20.10 3.78
CA ARG A 437 -22.05 -20.02 4.22
C ARG A 437 -22.99 -20.37 3.08
#